data_9a8d42272a38f549605827624404d4e2
#
_entry.id   9a8d42272a38f549605827624404d4e2
#
_cell.length_a   1.000
_cell.length_b   1.000
_cell.length_c   1.000
_cell.angle_alpha   90.00
_cell.angle_beta   90.00
_cell.angle_gamma   90.00
#
_symmetry.space_group_name_H-M   'P 1'
#
loop_
_entity.id
_entity.type
_entity.pdbx_description
1 polymer ?
#
loop_
_entity_poly.entity_id
_entity_poly.type
_entity_poly.pdbx_seq_one_letter_code
_entity_poly.pdbx_strand_id
1 'polypeptide(L)'
;MALYTKYVPGKFSSYEDFMKNCKLNIPEEFNFGYDVVDEYARTEPEKRAMVWCNPAGDERVFTFREMKEYSDKTASFFQSLGIGRGDNVMLILRRYYEFWFAIVALHKLGAIAIPATNQLMKKDIVYRCNMADVKMIVCAPDEQIIAHVESALPECKTLEHCVLAGRERRDGFMRQTVHYQAVVDLIRQQ
;
A
#
# COMPACT_ATOMS: atom_id res chain seq x y z
N MET A 1 7.89 0.32 -26.86
CA MET A 1 6.84 -0.70 -26.87
C MET A 1 6.10 -0.60 -25.54
N ALA A 2 4.77 -0.61 -25.52
CA ALA A 2 4.05 -0.46 -24.25
C ALA A 2 4.32 -1.68 -23.33
N LEU A 3 4.54 -1.45 -22.04
CA LEU A 3 4.94 -2.52 -21.09
C LEU A 3 3.95 -3.70 -21.07
N TYR A 4 2.64 -3.43 -21.19
CA TYR A 4 1.60 -4.48 -21.14
C TYR A 4 1.77 -5.52 -22.26
N THR A 5 2.38 -5.14 -23.42
CA THR A 5 2.58 -6.07 -24.55
C THR A 5 3.54 -7.22 -24.23
N LYS A 6 4.32 -7.09 -23.14
CA LYS A 6 5.15 -8.16 -22.60
C LYS A 6 4.28 -9.30 -22.03
N TYR A 7 3.11 -8.97 -21.49
CA TYR A 7 2.24 -9.88 -20.76
C TYR A 7 0.98 -10.26 -21.55
N VAL A 8 0.51 -9.36 -22.43
CA VAL A 8 -0.65 -9.58 -23.28
C VAL A 8 -0.22 -9.40 -24.73
N PRO A 9 0.24 -10.47 -25.38
CA PRO A 9 0.68 -10.37 -26.76
C PRO A 9 -0.50 -10.22 -27.73
N GLY A 10 -0.32 -9.37 -28.73
CA GLY A 10 -1.21 -9.29 -29.89
C GLY A 10 -2.22 -8.14 -29.86
N LYS A 11 -2.83 -7.93 -31.02
CA LYS A 11 -4.02 -7.11 -31.22
C LYS A 11 -5.15 -8.05 -31.59
N PHE A 12 -6.30 -7.86 -30.99
CA PHE A 12 -7.47 -8.69 -31.26
C PHE A 12 -8.43 -7.93 -32.17
N SER A 13 -9.00 -8.60 -33.16
CA SER A 13 -9.89 -8.01 -34.17
C SER A 13 -11.32 -7.89 -33.68
N SER A 14 -11.73 -8.72 -32.73
CA SER A 14 -13.06 -8.74 -32.12
C SER A 14 -13.01 -9.27 -30.67
N TYR A 15 -14.15 -9.19 -29.97
CA TYR A 15 -14.30 -9.80 -28.65
C TYR A 15 -14.14 -11.33 -28.69
N GLU A 16 -14.70 -11.98 -29.70
CA GLU A 16 -14.60 -13.43 -29.88
C GLU A 16 -13.14 -13.87 -30.15
N ASP A 17 -12.42 -13.06 -30.93
CA ASP A 17 -10.99 -13.26 -31.17
C ASP A 17 -10.20 -13.12 -29.86
N PHE A 18 -10.47 -12.08 -29.07
CA PHE A 18 -9.88 -11.89 -27.75
C PHE A 18 -10.15 -13.10 -26.83
N MET A 19 -11.40 -13.53 -26.70
CA MET A 19 -11.78 -14.65 -25.81
C MET A 19 -11.11 -15.96 -26.22
N LYS A 20 -10.92 -16.18 -27.51
CA LYS A 20 -10.32 -17.41 -28.05
C LYS A 20 -8.79 -17.41 -27.99
N ASN A 21 -8.16 -16.27 -28.26
CA ASN A 21 -6.73 -16.17 -28.55
C ASN A 21 -5.93 -15.39 -27.52
N CYS A 22 -6.57 -14.69 -26.57
CA CYS A 22 -5.87 -13.99 -25.51
C CYS A 22 -5.24 -14.98 -24.54
N LYS A 23 -3.92 -15.06 -24.58
CA LYS A 23 -3.13 -15.82 -23.60
C LYS A 23 -2.26 -14.85 -22.83
N LEU A 24 -2.44 -14.82 -21.53
CA LEU A 24 -1.59 -14.02 -20.65
C LEU A 24 -0.25 -14.75 -20.45
N ASN A 25 0.84 -14.05 -20.73
CA ASN A 25 2.19 -14.56 -20.49
C ASN A 25 2.71 -13.95 -19.18
N ILE A 26 2.25 -14.49 -18.06
CA ILE A 26 2.65 -14.03 -16.73
C ILE A 26 3.73 -14.96 -16.19
N PRO A 27 4.95 -14.46 -15.90
CA PRO A 27 5.99 -15.24 -15.25
C PRO A 27 5.53 -15.78 -13.90
N GLU A 28 6.03 -16.93 -13.48
CA GLU A 28 5.72 -17.53 -12.17
C GLU A 28 6.09 -16.58 -11.01
N GLU A 29 7.24 -15.91 -11.14
CA GLU A 29 7.76 -14.95 -10.17
C GLU A 29 7.24 -13.52 -10.38
N PHE A 30 6.10 -13.32 -11.10
CA PHE A 30 5.57 -12.00 -11.38
C PHE A 30 5.24 -11.23 -10.09
N ASN A 31 5.78 -10.01 -9.99
CA ASN A 31 5.50 -9.09 -8.90
C ASN A 31 5.15 -7.69 -9.44
N PHE A 32 3.92 -7.23 -9.21
CA PHE A 32 3.45 -5.94 -9.73
C PHE A 32 4.36 -4.77 -9.34
N GLY A 33 4.89 -4.75 -8.13
CA GLY A 33 5.80 -3.71 -7.67
C GLY A 33 7.08 -3.64 -8.51
N TYR A 34 7.70 -4.78 -8.77
CA TYR A 34 8.94 -4.84 -9.55
C TYR A 34 8.70 -4.84 -11.06
N ASP A 35 7.80 -5.70 -11.55
CA ASP A 35 7.62 -5.92 -12.99
C ASP A 35 6.83 -4.81 -13.68
N VAL A 36 6.07 -4.01 -12.93
CA VAL A 36 5.29 -2.90 -13.50
C VAL A 36 5.79 -1.56 -12.99
N VAL A 37 5.73 -1.31 -11.68
CA VAL A 37 6.06 0.02 -11.13
C VAL A 37 7.53 0.35 -11.31
N ASP A 38 8.43 -0.55 -10.91
CA ASP A 38 9.87 -0.33 -11.01
C ASP A 38 10.36 -0.36 -12.46
N GLU A 39 9.74 -1.20 -13.31
CA GLU A 39 10.07 -1.22 -14.73
C GLU A 39 9.69 0.09 -15.43
N TYR A 40 8.54 0.69 -15.11
CA TYR A 40 8.24 2.05 -15.58
C TYR A 40 9.18 3.09 -14.99
N ALA A 41 9.55 2.99 -13.72
CA ALA A 41 10.53 3.89 -13.12
C ALA A 41 11.90 3.80 -13.79
N ARG A 42 12.28 2.62 -14.31
CA ARG A 42 13.52 2.38 -15.05
C ARG A 42 13.46 2.92 -16.49
N THR A 43 12.34 2.70 -17.19
CA THR A 43 12.22 2.97 -18.63
C THR A 43 11.65 4.36 -18.96
N GLU A 44 10.73 4.85 -18.12
CA GLU A 44 10.02 6.11 -18.29
C GLU A 44 9.88 6.83 -16.92
N PRO A 45 11.02 7.18 -16.24
CA PRO A 45 11.01 7.66 -14.84
C PRO A 45 10.12 8.88 -14.61
N GLU A 46 10.10 9.83 -15.56
CA GLU A 46 9.33 11.07 -15.48
C GLU A 46 7.87 10.93 -15.91
N LYS A 47 7.47 9.73 -16.35
CA LYS A 47 6.09 9.47 -16.72
C LYS A 47 5.19 9.59 -15.50
N ARG A 48 4.09 10.30 -15.67
CA ARG A 48 3.06 10.45 -14.62
C ARG A 48 2.46 9.11 -14.26
N ALA A 49 2.59 8.73 -12.99
CA ALA A 49 2.06 7.48 -12.45
C ALA A 49 0.71 7.71 -11.75
N MET A 50 0.56 8.83 -11.02
CA MET A 50 -0.65 9.12 -10.26
C MET A 50 -0.88 10.63 -10.19
N VAL A 51 -2.15 11.02 -10.22
CA VAL A 51 -2.61 12.35 -9.80
C VAL A 51 -3.50 12.17 -8.58
N TRP A 52 -3.14 12.85 -7.51
CA TRP A 52 -3.94 12.88 -6.30
C TRP A 52 -4.51 14.28 -6.11
N CYS A 53 -5.78 14.35 -5.70
CA CYS A 53 -6.43 15.60 -5.31
C CYS A 53 -7.34 15.37 -4.10
N ASN A 54 -7.64 16.45 -3.38
CA ASN A 54 -8.52 16.43 -2.22
C ASN A 54 -9.67 17.46 -2.36
N PRO A 55 -10.71 17.40 -1.51
CA PRO A 55 -11.81 18.36 -1.55
C PRO A 55 -11.41 19.80 -1.25
N ALA A 56 -10.25 20.07 -0.64
CA ALA A 56 -9.72 21.40 -0.41
C ALA A 56 -9.08 22.03 -1.66
N GLY A 57 -8.96 21.26 -2.74
CA GLY A 57 -8.36 21.70 -3.99
C GLY A 57 -6.86 21.49 -4.08
N ASP A 58 -6.25 20.82 -3.10
CA ASP A 58 -4.84 20.45 -3.22
C ASP A 58 -4.68 19.35 -4.27
N GLU A 59 -3.64 19.48 -5.09
CA GLU A 59 -3.29 18.51 -6.11
C GLU A 59 -1.81 18.11 -6.00
N ARG A 60 -1.52 16.84 -6.22
CA ARG A 60 -0.15 16.33 -6.31
C ARG A 60 -0.03 15.30 -7.43
N VAL A 61 0.98 15.50 -8.27
CA VAL A 61 1.35 14.57 -9.33
C VAL A 61 2.56 13.77 -8.88
N PHE A 62 2.51 12.46 -9.06
CA PHE A 62 3.62 11.55 -8.79
C PHE A 62 4.09 10.90 -10.08
N THR A 63 5.39 10.85 -10.28
CA THR A 63 6.04 10.12 -11.36
C THR A 63 6.27 8.65 -10.98
N PHE A 64 6.61 7.78 -11.95
CA PHE A 64 6.99 6.41 -11.64
C PHE A 64 8.28 6.33 -10.83
N ARG A 65 9.23 7.26 -11.03
CA ARG A 65 10.42 7.39 -10.19
C ARG A 65 10.03 7.58 -8.72
N GLU A 66 9.17 8.55 -8.43
CA GLU A 66 8.70 8.83 -7.07
C GLU A 66 7.91 7.65 -6.48
N MET A 67 7.04 7.01 -7.28
CA MET A 67 6.31 5.82 -6.84
C MET A 67 7.25 4.70 -6.41
N LYS A 68 8.31 4.46 -7.18
CA LYS A 68 9.36 3.50 -6.81
C LYS A 68 10.05 3.91 -5.51
N GLU A 69 10.58 5.14 -5.43
CA GLU A 69 11.31 5.63 -4.26
C GLU A 69 10.47 5.55 -2.98
N TYR A 70 9.21 6.02 -3.03
CA TYR A 70 8.33 5.99 -1.86
C TYR A 70 7.93 4.56 -1.48
N SER A 71 7.65 3.70 -2.45
CA SER A 71 7.33 2.30 -2.15
C SER A 71 8.53 1.52 -1.62
N ASP A 72 9.75 1.78 -2.08
CA ASP A 72 10.97 1.16 -1.55
C ASP A 72 11.22 1.57 -0.10
N LYS A 73 11.09 2.87 0.21
CA LYS A 73 11.20 3.39 1.59
C LYS A 73 10.13 2.79 2.49
N THR A 74 8.90 2.68 1.99
CA THR A 74 7.80 2.05 2.71
C THR A 74 8.06 0.58 2.96
N ALA A 75 8.57 -0.15 1.96
CA ALA A 75 8.92 -1.57 2.12
C ALA A 75 10.02 -1.77 3.17
N SER A 76 11.08 -0.96 3.12
CA SER A 76 12.16 -0.99 4.12
C SER A 76 11.64 -0.71 5.53
N PHE A 77 10.73 0.25 5.67
CA PHE A 77 10.08 0.55 6.94
C PHE A 77 9.23 -0.62 7.45
N PHE A 78 8.36 -1.19 6.61
CA PHE A 78 7.55 -2.35 7.01
C PHE A 78 8.41 -3.55 7.35
N GLN A 79 9.48 -3.79 6.59
CA GLN A 79 10.45 -4.84 6.89
C GLN A 79 11.15 -4.62 8.24
N SER A 80 11.48 -3.38 8.61
CA SER A 80 12.05 -3.06 9.92
C SER A 80 11.09 -3.34 11.09
N LEU A 81 9.79 -3.39 10.83
CA LEU A 81 8.75 -3.84 11.76
C LEU A 81 8.48 -5.35 11.68
N GLY A 82 9.29 -6.11 10.95
CA GLY A 82 9.14 -7.55 10.83
C GLY A 82 8.03 -8.00 9.88
N ILE A 83 7.54 -7.12 8.99
CA ILE A 83 6.57 -7.48 7.94
C ILE A 83 7.30 -8.08 6.75
N GLY A 84 6.87 -9.25 6.32
CA GLY A 84 7.45 -10.00 5.21
C GLY A 84 6.42 -10.82 4.43
N ARG A 85 6.91 -11.79 3.67
CA ARG A 85 6.09 -12.63 2.80
C ARG A 85 5.02 -13.38 3.58
N GLY A 86 3.76 -13.23 3.13
CA GLY A 86 2.60 -13.89 3.72
C GLY A 86 1.97 -13.17 4.92
N ASP A 87 2.62 -12.14 5.47
CA ASP A 87 2.04 -11.33 6.54
C ASP A 87 0.85 -10.50 6.04
N ASN A 88 -0.22 -10.45 6.84
CA ASN A 88 -1.43 -9.69 6.53
C ASN A 88 -1.35 -8.27 7.12
N VAL A 89 -1.55 -7.27 6.28
CA VAL A 89 -1.52 -5.85 6.64
C VAL A 89 -2.82 -5.16 6.22
N MET A 90 -3.55 -4.61 7.19
CA MET A 90 -4.78 -3.86 6.92
C MET A 90 -4.48 -2.39 6.65
N LEU A 91 -5.04 -1.85 5.55
CA LEU A 91 -4.86 -0.46 5.12
C LEU A 91 -6.19 0.31 5.26
N ILE A 92 -6.30 1.19 6.27
CA ILE A 92 -7.47 2.06 6.49
C ILE A 92 -7.07 3.50 6.13
N LEU A 93 -6.76 3.74 4.87
CA LEU A 93 -6.12 4.98 4.41
C LEU A 93 -7.04 5.89 3.59
N ARG A 94 -8.31 5.53 3.42
CA ARG A 94 -9.28 6.34 2.68
C ARG A 94 -8.71 6.78 1.32
N ARG A 95 -8.57 8.11 1.10
CA ARG A 95 -8.06 8.74 -0.14
C ARG A 95 -6.67 9.34 0.03
N TYR A 96 -5.90 8.87 0.99
CA TYR A 96 -4.52 9.27 1.17
C TYR A 96 -3.64 8.65 0.09
N TYR A 97 -2.69 9.43 -0.47
CA TYR A 97 -1.79 8.90 -1.51
C TYR A 97 -0.80 7.86 -0.95
N GLU A 98 -0.55 7.87 0.36
CA GLU A 98 0.25 6.87 1.07
C GLU A 98 -0.30 5.45 0.92
N PHE A 99 -1.59 5.30 0.63
CA PHE A 99 -2.20 4.01 0.30
C PHE A 99 -1.47 3.32 -0.86
N TRP A 100 -1.14 4.09 -1.90
CA TRP A 100 -0.48 3.54 -3.08
C TRP A 100 0.98 3.17 -2.83
N PHE A 101 1.68 3.91 -1.97
CA PHE A 101 3.03 3.54 -1.55
C PHE A 101 3.01 2.27 -0.69
N ALA A 102 2.06 2.18 0.24
CA ALA A 102 1.90 1.03 1.12
C ALA A 102 1.54 -0.24 0.33
N ILE A 103 0.55 -0.17 -0.59
CA ILE A 103 0.13 -1.38 -1.33
C ILE A 103 1.24 -1.88 -2.27
N VAL A 104 1.98 -0.99 -2.94
CA VAL A 104 3.12 -1.38 -3.79
C VAL A 104 4.26 -1.94 -2.94
N ALA A 105 4.53 -1.35 -1.76
CA ALA A 105 5.52 -1.88 -0.83
C ALA A 105 5.18 -3.30 -0.36
N LEU A 106 3.91 -3.55 0.00
CA LEU A 106 3.46 -4.88 0.40
C LEU A 106 3.58 -5.89 -0.74
N HIS A 107 3.27 -5.51 -1.99
CA HIS A 107 3.53 -6.36 -3.15
C HIS A 107 5.02 -6.72 -3.26
N LYS A 108 5.94 -5.74 -3.11
CA LYS A 108 7.39 -5.98 -3.15
C LYS A 108 7.85 -6.96 -2.07
N LEU A 109 7.27 -6.88 -0.88
CA LEU A 109 7.58 -7.76 0.24
C LEU A 109 6.93 -9.16 0.11
N GLY A 110 5.99 -9.33 -0.83
CA GLY A 110 5.16 -10.53 -0.90
C GLY A 110 4.18 -10.66 0.28
N ALA A 111 3.90 -9.55 0.95
CA ALA A 111 2.90 -9.45 2.01
C ALA A 111 1.50 -9.25 1.42
N ILE A 112 0.48 -9.52 2.21
CA ILE A 112 -0.92 -9.48 1.81
C ILE A 112 -1.53 -8.15 2.26
N ALA A 113 -1.92 -7.30 1.31
CA ALA A 113 -2.63 -6.07 1.59
C ALA A 113 -4.13 -6.34 1.75
N ILE A 114 -4.73 -5.85 2.83
CA ILE A 114 -6.17 -5.89 3.10
C ILE A 114 -6.71 -4.45 3.10
N PRO A 115 -7.12 -3.91 1.95
CA PRO A 115 -7.74 -2.59 1.88
C PRO A 115 -9.06 -2.57 2.67
N ALA A 116 -9.24 -1.55 3.49
CA ALA A 116 -10.42 -1.44 4.33
C ALA A 116 -10.99 -0.01 4.33
N THR A 117 -12.30 0.08 4.47
CA THR A 117 -13.00 1.37 4.54
C THR A 117 -12.73 2.07 5.88
N ASN A 118 -12.77 3.40 5.86
CA ASN A 118 -12.71 4.23 7.06
C ASN A 118 -14.00 4.19 7.91
N GLN A 119 -15.01 3.48 7.46
CA GLN A 119 -16.28 3.32 8.18
C GLN A 119 -16.29 2.12 9.13
N LEU A 120 -15.17 1.39 9.25
CA LEU A 120 -15.07 0.26 10.18
C LEU A 120 -15.20 0.74 11.61
N MET A 121 -16.09 0.10 12.35
CA MET A 121 -16.21 0.26 13.79
C MET A 121 -15.34 -0.77 14.51
N LYS A 122 -15.18 -0.62 15.84
CA LYS A 122 -14.43 -1.54 16.69
C LYS A 122 -14.69 -3.02 16.36
N LYS A 123 -15.96 -3.43 16.34
CA LYS A 123 -16.36 -4.84 16.08
C LYS A 123 -15.88 -5.37 14.74
N ASP A 124 -15.89 -4.50 13.71
CA ASP A 124 -15.51 -4.88 12.35
C ASP A 124 -13.99 -5.04 12.24
N ILE A 125 -13.23 -4.19 12.94
CA ILE A 125 -11.77 -4.25 13.03
C ILE A 125 -11.35 -5.54 13.75
N VAL A 126 -11.92 -5.80 14.94
CA VAL A 126 -11.64 -7.04 15.71
C VAL A 126 -11.92 -8.28 14.88
N TYR A 127 -13.10 -8.33 14.25
CA TYR A 127 -13.48 -9.46 13.41
C TYR A 127 -12.47 -9.71 12.29
N ARG A 128 -12.12 -8.66 11.51
CA ARG A 128 -11.19 -8.78 10.39
C ARG A 128 -9.78 -9.12 10.84
N CYS A 129 -9.31 -8.50 11.91
CA CYS A 129 -7.99 -8.79 12.47
C CYS A 129 -7.86 -10.25 12.85
N ASN A 130 -8.84 -10.79 13.58
CA ASN A 130 -8.79 -12.17 14.06
C ASN A 130 -9.10 -13.22 12.98
N MET A 131 -9.89 -12.87 11.96
CA MET A 131 -10.19 -13.79 10.85
C MET A 131 -9.08 -13.89 9.82
N ALA A 132 -8.30 -12.84 9.67
CA ALA A 132 -7.22 -12.77 8.67
C ALA A 132 -5.83 -12.72 9.33
N ASP A 133 -5.71 -12.99 10.62
CA ASP A 133 -4.44 -12.94 11.36
C ASP A 133 -3.62 -11.69 11.03
N VAL A 134 -4.29 -10.51 11.10
CA VAL A 134 -3.67 -9.24 10.74
C VAL A 134 -2.55 -8.91 11.72
N LYS A 135 -1.34 -8.72 11.19
CA LYS A 135 -0.15 -8.40 11.96
C LYS A 135 0.08 -6.91 12.12
N MET A 136 -0.34 -6.11 11.13
CA MET A 136 -0.19 -4.65 11.15
C MET A 136 -1.43 -3.95 10.60
N ILE A 137 -1.80 -2.82 11.21
CA ILE A 137 -2.75 -1.85 10.66
C ILE A 137 -2.00 -0.59 10.29
N VAL A 138 -2.24 -0.07 9.07
CA VAL A 138 -1.83 1.27 8.64
C VAL A 138 -3.10 2.10 8.49
N CYS A 139 -3.25 3.18 9.25
CA CYS A 139 -4.45 4.01 9.19
C CYS A 139 -4.15 5.49 8.97
N ALA A 140 -5.17 6.20 8.45
CA ALA A 140 -5.11 7.65 8.28
C ALA A 140 -5.12 8.36 9.64
N PRO A 141 -4.55 9.58 9.75
CA PRO A 141 -4.55 10.39 10.96
C PRO A 141 -5.92 11.08 11.18
N ASP A 142 -6.97 10.28 11.19
CA ASP A 142 -8.35 10.66 11.42
C ASP A 142 -8.76 10.21 12.82
N GLU A 143 -9.27 11.13 13.64
CA GLU A 143 -9.56 10.88 15.07
C GLU A 143 -10.56 9.75 15.28
N GLN A 144 -11.57 9.65 14.42
CA GLN A 144 -12.58 8.60 14.51
C GLN A 144 -11.99 7.23 14.19
N ILE A 145 -11.17 7.14 13.13
CA ILE A 145 -10.48 5.90 12.75
C ILE A 145 -9.53 5.47 13.87
N ILE A 146 -8.75 6.42 14.39
CA ILE A 146 -7.81 6.18 15.48
C ILE A 146 -8.53 5.61 16.70
N ALA A 147 -9.63 6.26 17.14
CA ALA A 147 -10.40 5.82 18.29
C ALA A 147 -10.97 4.39 18.11
N HIS A 148 -11.45 4.06 16.90
CA HIS A 148 -11.94 2.71 16.61
C HIS A 148 -10.82 1.67 16.59
N VAL A 149 -9.66 2.00 16.01
CA VAL A 149 -8.49 1.12 16.03
C VAL A 149 -8.02 0.90 17.46
N GLU A 150 -7.80 1.97 18.25
CA GLU A 150 -7.36 1.86 19.65
C GLU A 150 -8.30 1.01 20.49
N SER A 151 -9.61 1.24 20.35
CA SER A 151 -10.62 0.46 21.09
C SER A 151 -10.64 -1.03 20.70
N ALA A 152 -10.17 -1.39 19.51
CA ALA A 152 -10.13 -2.75 19.01
C ALA A 152 -8.89 -3.52 19.48
N LEU A 153 -7.76 -2.82 19.74
CA LEU A 153 -6.46 -3.43 20.02
C LEU A 153 -6.47 -4.54 21.07
N PRO A 154 -7.15 -4.37 22.24
CA PRO A 154 -7.12 -5.41 23.29
C PRO A 154 -7.73 -6.76 22.86
N GLU A 155 -8.54 -6.75 21.78
CA GLU A 155 -9.25 -7.93 21.29
C GLU A 155 -8.65 -8.49 19.97
N CYS A 156 -7.64 -7.80 19.39
CA CYS A 156 -6.93 -8.25 18.19
C CYS A 156 -5.74 -9.14 18.58
N LYS A 157 -5.84 -10.45 18.34
CA LYS A 157 -4.92 -11.47 18.88
C LYS A 157 -3.54 -11.48 18.23
N THR A 158 -3.48 -11.15 16.95
CA THR A 158 -2.24 -11.25 16.12
C THR A 158 -1.64 -9.89 15.79
N LEU A 159 -2.31 -8.80 16.18
CA LEU A 159 -1.89 -7.45 15.85
C LEU A 159 -0.67 -7.02 16.67
N GLU A 160 0.44 -6.80 15.97
CA GLU A 160 1.71 -6.39 16.58
C GLU A 160 1.98 -4.88 16.42
N HIS A 161 1.53 -4.29 15.29
CA HIS A 161 1.84 -2.91 14.94
C HIS A 161 0.63 -2.11 14.48
N CYS A 162 0.60 -0.83 14.90
CA CYS A 162 -0.27 0.20 14.35
C CYS A 162 0.57 1.36 13.84
N VAL A 163 0.33 1.75 12.59
CA VAL A 163 1.06 2.80 11.89
C VAL A 163 0.10 3.91 11.47
N LEU A 164 0.45 5.17 11.79
CA LEU A 164 -0.25 6.33 11.27
C LEU A 164 0.44 6.85 10.01
N ALA A 165 -0.31 6.98 8.93
CA ALA A 165 0.14 7.67 7.72
C ALA A 165 -0.08 9.17 7.89
N GLY A 166 0.96 10.01 7.72
CA GLY A 166 0.83 11.47 7.80
C GLY A 166 2.05 12.14 8.40
N ARG A 167 2.02 13.49 8.41
CA ARG A 167 3.15 14.33 8.82
C ARG A 167 3.16 14.69 10.30
N GLU A 168 2.05 14.53 11.01
CA GLU A 168 1.92 15.00 12.39
C GLU A 168 2.21 13.88 13.38
N ARG A 169 3.16 14.15 14.28
CA ARG A 169 3.41 13.33 15.45
C ARG A 169 2.29 13.58 16.45
N ARG A 170 1.56 12.53 16.86
CA ARG A 170 0.68 12.61 18.03
C ARG A 170 1.41 12.07 19.26
N ASP A 171 1.69 12.98 20.20
CA ASP A 171 2.18 12.58 21.52
C ASP A 171 1.06 11.84 22.26
N GLY A 172 1.36 10.65 22.77
CA GLY A 172 0.42 9.85 23.54
C GLY A 172 -0.29 8.72 22.81
N PHE A 173 -0.10 8.59 21.50
CA PHE A 173 -0.60 7.42 20.75
C PHE A 173 0.29 6.21 21.06
N MET A 174 -0.28 5.18 21.63
CA MET A 174 0.25 3.91 22.11
C MET A 174 1.74 3.60 21.91
N ARG A 175 2.35 2.89 22.87
CA ARG A 175 3.77 2.46 22.90
C ARG A 175 4.25 1.69 21.65
N GLN A 176 3.37 1.33 20.72
CA GLN A 176 3.64 0.55 19.49
C GLN A 176 3.34 1.32 18.20
N THR A 177 2.95 2.61 18.27
CA THR A 177 2.60 3.35 17.05
C THR A 177 3.83 4.03 16.48
N VAL A 178 4.18 3.70 15.25
CA VAL A 178 5.25 4.32 14.50
C VAL A 178 4.66 5.29 13.48
N HIS A 179 5.14 6.54 13.46
CA HIS A 179 4.70 7.53 12.50
C HIS A 179 5.41 7.35 11.17
N TYR A 180 4.66 6.99 10.14
CA TYR A 180 5.16 6.74 8.80
C TYR A 180 6.01 7.89 8.23
N GLN A 181 5.61 9.16 8.41
CA GLN A 181 6.35 10.30 7.88
C GLN A 181 7.65 10.58 8.66
N ALA A 182 7.70 10.32 9.96
CA ALA A 182 8.93 10.45 10.74
C ALA A 182 10.02 9.50 10.26
N VAL A 183 9.64 8.33 9.75
CA VAL A 183 10.56 7.35 9.17
C VAL A 183 11.03 7.78 7.77
N VAL A 184 10.16 8.35 6.95
CA VAL A 184 10.57 8.92 5.65
C VAL A 184 11.57 10.06 5.84
N ASP A 185 11.40 10.89 6.85
CA ASP A 185 12.32 11.99 7.17
C ASP A 185 13.65 11.49 7.77
N LEU A 186 13.63 10.43 8.58
CA LEU A 186 14.84 9.76 9.11
C LEU A 186 15.69 9.13 7.99
N ILE A 187 15.06 8.53 6.99
CA ILE A 187 15.75 7.91 5.83
C ILE A 187 16.32 8.99 4.88
N ARG A 188 15.80 10.21 4.90
CA ARG A 188 16.36 11.34 4.14
C ARG A 188 17.63 11.93 4.75
N GLN A 189 17.92 11.63 6.02
CA GLN A 189 19.09 12.14 6.74
C GLN A 189 20.29 11.17 6.73
N GLN A 190 20.14 9.99 6.15
CA GLN A 190 21.21 9.03 5.85
C GLN A 190 21.55 9.02 4.35
#